data_3e0f296e605e5f820b6585d81ba84c4c
#
_entry.id   3e0f296e605e5f820b6585d81ba84c4c
#
_cell.length_a   1.000
_cell.length_b   1.000
_cell.length_c   1.000
_cell.angle_alpha   90.00
_cell.angle_beta   90.00
_cell.angle_gamma   90.00
#
_symmetry.space_group_name_H-M   'P 1'
#
loop_
_entity.id
_entity.type
_entity.pdbx_description
1 polymer ?
#
loop_
_entity_poly.entity_id
_entity_poly.type
_entity_poly.pdbx_seq_one_letter_code
_entity_poly.pdbx_strand_id
1 'polypeptide(L)'
;MIFWNGDFMKNRLKKITALLLVMLLGVAVFPVSVSAASDFKVENGVLTEYTGSSKNVVIPANVYKIADSVFYGNKNIQSVDLNKTSVVGNDAFRNCTSLSTVSGYDNVSSCGAYAFYGTPFYTNYTASDLVMGSVLVASKAKGSYIVPANVKSVAPYALSGNTDITSVTIGDGVASIGEGAFYKCSALKTASVSAQVSYIGPFAFEGTQFLSSNTQEFLVLGNGILVRYAGSAASVTIPATVKQIAAGAFYENKKITSVLISADVSSIGMRAFSGCTALKTIKLSENLIVIDKEAFANCSEVTELTIPASVSVVGESAFLGCSKLATVKYMTNAGISRGMFANCSKLKSFMISAAPSSIGDLAFYNCTTLEEISVPASVTAIGKDVFKNANKVSAWCDSSSYAYKELSSRGVKVSQIGDANLDGVVNIKDATHIQKSTAGLVTMNFSASLRADVDFNAALNVRDATWIQKKVAGIV
;
A
#
# COMPACT_ATOMS: atom_id res chain seq x y z
N MET A 1 -66.08 61.38 7.05
CA MET A 1 -66.83 60.27 6.44
C MET A 1 -66.08 59.90 5.17
N ILE A 2 -65.11 58.92 5.26
CA ILE A 2 -64.33 58.50 4.12
C ILE A 2 -64.73 57.05 3.86
N PHE A 3 -65.35 56.79 2.72
CA PHE A 3 -65.76 55.49 2.27
C PHE A 3 -64.51 54.66 1.87
N TRP A 4 -64.26 53.56 2.55
CA TRP A 4 -63.25 52.62 2.16
C TRP A 4 -63.80 51.67 1.09
N ASN A 5 -63.23 51.73 -0.11
CA ASN A 5 -63.70 51.03 -1.28
C ASN A 5 -63.16 49.58 -1.22
N GLY A 6 -64.05 48.62 -0.92
CA GLY A 6 -63.70 47.18 -0.73
C GLY A 6 -63.17 46.44 -1.97
N ASP A 7 -63.16 47.08 -3.14
CA ASP A 7 -62.74 46.43 -4.41
C ASP A 7 -61.25 46.49 -4.64
N PHE A 8 -60.55 47.38 -3.95
CA PHE A 8 -59.03 47.39 -4.08
C PHE A 8 -58.34 46.27 -3.36
N MET A 9 -58.93 45.78 -2.28
CA MET A 9 -58.39 44.61 -1.53
C MET A 9 -58.71 43.29 -2.22
N LYS A 10 -59.88 43.16 -2.85
CA LYS A 10 -60.21 41.92 -3.59
C LYS A 10 -59.37 41.71 -4.83
N ASN A 11 -58.93 42.75 -5.53
CA ASN A 11 -58.07 42.65 -6.68
C ASN A 11 -56.59 42.38 -6.31
N ARG A 12 -56.12 42.84 -5.14
CA ARG A 12 -54.78 42.45 -4.63
C ARG A 12 -54.75 41.00 -4.13
N LEU A 13 -55.78 40.51 -3.45
CA LEU A 13 -55.87 39.10 -3.05
C LEU A 13 -55.95 38.16 -4.26
N LYS A 14 -56.68 38.48 -5.30
CA LYS A 14 -56.72 37.67 -6.53
C LYS A 14 -55.40 37.64 -7.28
N LYS A 15 -54.61 38.76 -7.28
CA LYS A 15 -53.25 38.75 -7.87
C LYS A 15 -52.23 38.01 -7.03
N ILE A 16 -52.35 38.02 -5.70
CA ILE A 16 -51.46 37.25 -4.80
C ILE A 16 -51.77 35.75 -4.88
N THR A 17 -53.06 35.36 -4.96
CA THR A 17 -53.42 33.95 -5.16
C THR A 17 -53.05 33.43 -6.55
N ALA A 18 -53.15 34.28 -7.61
CA ALA A 18 -52.66 33.88 -8.94
C ALA A 18 -51.13 33.77 -9.01
N LEU A 19 -50.39 34.63 -8.29
CA LEU A 19 -48.93 34.55 -8.25
C LEU A 19 -48.43 33.34 -7.41
N LEU A 20 -49.14 32.99 -6.33
CA LEU A 20 -48.87 31.79 -5.54
C LEU A 20 -49.25 30.50 -6.29
N LEU A 21 -50.32 30.53 -7.11
CA LEU A 21 -50.71 29.36 -7.93
C LEU A 21 -49.76 29.13 -9.11
N VAL A 22 -49.15 30.20 -9.67
CA VAL A 22 -48.13 30.07 -10.75
C VAL A 22 -46.78 29.62 -10.19
N MET A 23 -46.44 29.92 -8.92
CA MET A 23 -45.26 29.36 -8.27
C MET A 23 -45.44 27.91 -7.82
N LEU A 24 -46.67 27.40 -7.64
CA LEU A 24 -46.95 26.00 -7.31
C LEU A 24 -47.04 25.08 -8.55
N LEU A 25 -47.13 25.63 -9.76
CA LEU A 25 -47.23 24.84 -11.01
C LEU A 25 -45.92 24.78 -11.79
N GLY A 26 -44.82 25.30 -11.24
CA GLY A 26 -43.49 25.31 -11.85
C GLY A 26 -42.51 24.26 -11.28
N VAL A 27 -42.88 23.51 -10.25
CA VAL A 27 -42.11 22.32 -9.84
C VAL A 27 -42.63 21.16 -10.67
N ALA A 28 -42.03 20.91 -11.82
CA ALA A 28 -42.10 19.61 -12.46
C ALA A 28 -41.57 18.61 -11.44
N VAL A 29 -42.46 17.95 -10.72
CA VAL A 29 -42.16 16.74 -9.99
C VAL A 29 -41.88 15.70 -11.06
N PHE A 30 -40.64 15.71 -11.55
CA PHE A 30 -40.13 14.51 -12.23
C PHE A 30 -40.30 13.39 -11.22
N PRO A 31 -40.89 12.25 -11.58
CA PRO A 31 -40.89 11.10 -10.71
C PRO A 31 -39.41 10.77 -10.49
N VAL A 32 -38.88 11.10 -9.32
CA VAL A 32 -37.58 10.57 -8.89
C VAL A 32 -37.83 9.10 -8.72
N SER A 33 -37.51 8.31 -9.75
CA SER A 33 -37.39 6.87 -9.59
C SER A 33 -36.21 6.68 -8.65
N VAL A 34 -36.51 6.59 -7.35
CA VAL A 34 -35.51 6.23 -6.33
C VAL A 34 -35.12 4.78 -6.60
N SER A 35 -33.84 4.53 -6.75
CA SER A 35 -33.31 3.15 -6.87
C SER A 35 -33.89 2.29 -5.75
N ALA A 36 -34.41 1.10 -6.09
CA ALA A 36 -34.91 0.16 -5.09
C ALA A 36 -33.74 -0.26 -4.17
N ALA A 37 -34.05 -0.52 -2.89
CA ALA A 37 -33.02 -0.99 -1.95
C ALA A 37 -32.32 -2.29 -2.42
N SER A 38 -33.00 -3.09 -3.26
CA SER A 38 -32.47 -4.29 -3.89
C SER A 38 -31.41 -4.04 -4.97
N ASP A 39 -31.27 -2.81 -5.47
CA ASP A 39 -30.28 -2.48 -6.51
C ASP A 39 -28.85 -2.34 -5.95
N PHE A 40 -28.72 -2.24 -4.62
CA PHE A 40 -27.48 -2.00 -3.92
C PHE A 40 -27.07 -3.22 -3.09
N LYS A 41 -25.87 -3.74 -3.34
CA LYS A 41 -25.25 -4.72 -2.45
C LYS A 41 -24.35 -4.00 -1.46
N VAL A 42 -24.75 -3.98 -0.19
CA VAL A 42 -24.03 -3.29 0.89
C VAL A 42 -23.58 -4.31 1.93
N GLU A 43 -22.29 -4.35 2.19
CA GLU A 43 -21.65 -5.23 3.18
C GLU A 43 -20.89 -4.36 4.20
N ASN A 44 -21.29 -4.42 5.48
CA ASN A 44 -20.66 -3.65 6.56
C ASN A 44 -20.52 -2.14 6.26
N GLY A 45 -21.55 -1.53 5.64
CA GLY A 45 -21.53 -0.11 5.27
C GLY A 45 -20.69 0.23 4.03
N VAL A 46 -20.16 -0.77 3.33
CA VAL A 46 -19.47 -0.63 2.05
C VAL A 46 -20.39 -1.04 0.92
N LEU A 47 -20.63 -0.15 -0.03
CA LEU A 47 -21.32 -0.48 -1.28
C LEU A 47 -20.35 -1.22 -2.20
N THR A 48 -20.63 -2.50 -2.47
CA THR A 48 -19.77 -3.39 -3.27
C THR A 48 -20.27 -3.60 -4.69
N GLU A 49 -21.58 -3.42 -4.95
CA GLU A 49 -22.18 -3.62 -6.26
C GLU A 49 -23.44 -2.77 -6.44
N TYR A 50 -23.70 -2.34 -7.67
CA TYR A 50 -24.93 -1.67 -8.09
C TYR A 50 -25.47 -2.34 -9.37
N THR A 51 -26.70 -2.86 -9.30
CA THR A 51 -27.36 -3.58 -10.42
C THR A 51 -28.56 -2.81 -10.99
N GLY A 52 -28.85 -1.62 -10.44
CA GLY A 52 -29.98 -0.81 -10.85
C GLY A 52 -29.80 -0.13 -12.20
N SER A 53 -30.91 0.35 -12.78
CA SER A 53 -30.94 1.07 -14.05
C SER A 53 -31.39 2.53 -13.92
N SER A 54 -31.48 3.05 -12.68
CA SER A 54 -31.93 4.43 -12.44
C SER A 54 -30.96 5.45 -13.02
N LYS A 55 -31.53 6.52 -13.62
CA LYS A 55 -30.76 7.70 -14.04
C LYS A 55 -30.33 8.57 -12.88
N ASN A 56 -31.10 8.56 -11.80
CA ASN A 56 -30.86 9.36 -10.59
C ASN A 56 -30.66 8.38 -9.42
N VAL A 57 -29.46 8.29 -8.93
CA VAL A 57 -29.06 7.36 -7.88
C VAL A 57 -28.89 8.11 -6.57
N VAL A 58 -29.53 7.61 -5.51
CA VAL A 58 -29.28 8.08 -4.13
C VAL A 58 -28.61 6.95 -3.38
N ILE A 59 -27.37 7.18 -2.94
CA ILE A 59 -26.63 6.19 -2.16
C ILE A 59 -27.32 5.99 -0.80
N PRO A 60 -27.56 4.75 -0.37
CA PRO A 60 -28.21 4.47 0.92
C PRO A 60 -27.51 5.11 2.11
N ALA A 61 -28.28 5.62 3.08
CA ALA A 61 -27.75 6.39 4.22
C ALA A 61 -26.85 5.57 5.17
N ASN A 62 -26.87 4.25 5.09
CA ASN A 62 -25.98 3.34 5.83
C ASN A 62 -24.65 3.06 5.11
N VAL A 63 -24.42 3.65 3.93
CA VAL A 63 -23.17 3.51 3.18
C VAL A 63 -22.21 4.63 3.57
N TYR A 64 -21.07 4.26 4.15
CA TYR A 64 -19.98 5.22 4.39
C TYR A 64 -18.89 5.15 3.31
N LYS A 65 -18.81 4.02 2.56
CA LYS A 65 -17.80 3.82 1.52
C LYS A 65 -18.43 3.21 0.27
N ILE A 66 -18.10 3.75 -0.89
CA ILE A 66 -18.29 3.11 -2.20
C ILE A 66 -16.98 2.39 -2.55
N ALA A 67 -17.06 1.10 -2.83
CA ALA A 67 -15.89 0.32 -3.22
C ALA A 67 -15.36 0.71 -4.61
N ASP A 68 -14.20 0.18 -4.97
CA ASP A 68 -13.57 0.46 -6.25
C ASP A 68 -14.44 -0.05 -7.40
N SER A 69 -14.57 0.77 -8.46
CA SER A 69 -15.23 0.43 -9.73
C SER A 69 -16.74 0.08 -9.64
N VAL A 70 -17.45 0.36 -8.56
CA VAL A 70 -18.87 -0.04 -8.37
C VAL A 70 -19.78 0.45 -9.51
N PHE A 71 -19.57 1.67 -10.01
CA PHE A 71 -20.34 2.24 -11.11
C PHE A 71 -19.53 2.39 -12.40
N TYR A 72 -18.35 1.79 -12.49
CA TYR A 72 -17.44 1.95 -13.63
C TYR A 72 -18.16 1.73 -14.97
N GLY A 73 -18.07 2.72 -15.88
CA GLY A 73 -18.62 2.63 -17.22
C GLY A 73 -20.16 2.64 -17.32
N ASN A 74 -20.87 2.94 -16.21
CA ASN A 74 -22.33 3.03 -16.25
C ASN A 74 -22.76 4.26 -17.05
N LYS A 75 -23.39 4.04 -18.20
CA LYS A 75 -23.82 5.08 -19.14
C LYS A 75 -25.21 5.63 -18.85
N ASN A 76 -25.95 5.04 -17.91
CA ASN A 76 -27.32 5.42 -17.63
C ASN A 76 -27.44 6.50 -16.56
N ILE A 77 -26.54 6.49 -15.56
CA ILE A 77 -26.57 7.40 -14.43
C ILE A 77 -26.28 8.82 -14.89
N GLN A 78 -27.20 9.75 -14.62
CA GLN A 78 -27.11 11.17 -14.91
C GLN A 78 -26.80 12.01 -13.66
N SER A 79 -27.34 11.57 -12.51
CA SER A 79 -27.06 12.18 -11.22
C SER A 79 -26.82 11.15 -10.13
N VAL A 80 -25.98 11.52 -9.17
CA VAL A 80 -25.77 10.74 -7.94
C VAL A 80 -25.79 11.65 -6.72
N ASP A 81 -26.54 11.27 -5.69
CA ASP A 81 -26.43 11.84 -4.36
C ASP A 81 -25.63 10.89 -3.48
N LEU A 82 -24.46 11.34 -3.03
CA LEU A 82 -23.54 10.54 -2.19
C LEU A 82 -24.03 10.41 -0.75
N ASN A 83 -25.01 11.22 -0.34
CA ASN A 83 -25.64 11.18 0.98
C ASN A 83 -24.60 11.27 2.12
N LYS A 84 -24.40 10.20 2.90
CA LYS A 84 -23.44 10.15 4.02
C LYS A 84 -22.10 9.51 3.67
N THR A 85 -21.87 9.22 2.40
CA THR A 85 -20.61 8.61 1.94
C THR A 85 -19.40 9.50 2.26
N SER A 86 -18.43 8.95 2.96
CA SER A 86 -17.18 9.64 3.30
C SER A 86 -15.98 9.16 2.46
N VAL A 87 -16.07 7.98 1.86
CA VAL A 87 -15.00 7.39 1.05
C VAL A 87 -15.54 6.96 -0.31
N VAL A 88 -14.97 7.51 -1.37
CA VAL A 88 -15.22 7.11 -2.76
C VAL A 88 -14.01 6.32 -3.26
N GLY A 89 -14.22 5.09 -3.70
CA GLY A 89 -13.16 4.18 -4.15
C GLY A 89 -12.52 4.58 -5.49
N ASN A 90 -11.45 3.88 -5.85
CA ASN A 90 -10.79 4.07 -7.15
C ASN A 90 -11.75 3.72 -8.29
N ASP A 91 -11.70 4.50 -9.36
CA ASP A 91 -12.53 4.26 -10.55
C ASP A 91 -14.04 4.15 -10.28
N ALA A 92 -14.54 4.55 -9.11
CA ALA A 92 -15.91 4.26 -8.65
C ALA A 92 -16.98 4.71 -9.66
N PHE A 93 -16.82 5.88 -10.29
CA PHE A 93 -17.69 6.43 -11.33
C PHE A 93 -16.94 6.69 -12.65
N ARG A 94 -15.75 6.12 -12.81
CA ARG A 94 -14.96 6.35 -14.02
C ARG A 94 -15.73 5.94 -15.27
N ASN A 95 -15.71 6.81 -16.31
CA ASN A 95 -16.40 6.61 -17.58
C ASN A 95 -17.94 6.49 -17.46
N CYS A 96 -18.54 7.01 -16.38
CA CYS A 96 -19.98 7.24 -16.33
C CYS A 96 -20.31 8.45 -17.23
N THR A 97 -20.38 8.21 -18.54
CA THR A 97 -20.39 9.28 -19.57
C THR A 97 -21.64 10.14 -19.57
N SER A 98 -22.69 9.78 -18.84
CA SER A 98 -23.89 10.59 -18.64
C SER A 98 -23.94 11.32 -17.30
N LEU A 99 -23.02 11.02 -16.35
CA LEU A 99 -23.03 11.60 -15.01
C LEU A 99 -22.57 13.05 -15.03
N SER A 100 -23.54 13.95 -14.95
CA SER A 100 -23.33 15.41 -14.97
C SER A 100 -23.49 16.08 -13.61
N THR A 101 -24.19 15.43 -12.68
CA THR A 101 -24.51 16.00 -11.36
C THR A 101 -24.13 15.05 -10.24
N VAL A 102 -23.35 15.55 -9.28
CA VAL A 102 -23.02 14.87 -8.03
C VAL A 102 -23.39 15.81 -6.88
N SER A 103 -24.11 15.30 -5.89
CA SER A 103 -24.52 16.03 -4.68
C SER A 103 -24.22 15.23 -3.43
N GLY A 104 -24.45 15.81 -2.25
CA GLY A 104 -24.26 15.13 -0.97
C GLY A 104 -22.80 14.77 -0.64
N TYR A 105 -21.83 15.49 -1.22
CA TYR A 105 -20.40 15.19 -1.05
C TYR A 105 -19.70 15.95 0.09
N ASP A 106 -20.45 16.67 0.94
CA ASP A 106 -19.87 17.46 2.05
C ASP A 106 -19.11 16.61 3.08
N ASN A 107 -19.49 15.34 3.19
CA ASN A 107 -18.87 14.38 4.10
C ASN A 107 -17.63 13.68 3.50
N VAL A 108 -17.31 13.90 2.22
CA VAL A 108 -16.21 13.19 1.56
C VAL A 108 -14.87 13.62 2.17
N SER A 109 -14.17 12.65 2.72
CA SER A 109 -12.84 12.78 3.33
C SER A 109 -11.76 12.02 2.56
N SER A 110 -12.17 11.13 1.63
CA SER A 110 -11.27 10.40 0.74
C SER A 110 -11.91 10.14 -0.60
N CYS A 111 -11.14 10.40 -1.68
CA CYS A 111 -11.55 10.13 -3.06
C CYS A 111 -10.40 9.38 -3.76
N GLY A 112 -10.71 8.21 -4.30
CA GLY A 112 -9.75 7.33 -4.96
C GLY A 112 -9.30 7.85 -6.33
N ALA A 113 -8.29 7.19 -6.89
CA ALA A 113 -7.75 7.50 -8.20
C ALA A 113 -8.83 7.40 -9.26
N TYR A 114 -8.91 8.41 -10.14
CA TYR A 114 -9.82 8.44 -11.28
C TYR A 114 -11.31 8.25 -10.94
N ALA A 115 -11.72 8.46 -9.70
CA ALA A 115 -13.06 8.13 -9.23
C ALA A 115 -14.18 8.72 -10.11
N PHE A 116 -13.99 9.92 -10.67
CA PHE A 116 -14.94 10.59 -11.56
C PHE A 116 -14.38 10.87 -12.95
N TYR A 117 -13.22 10.32 -13.30
CA TYR A 117 -12.58 10.57 -14.58
C TYR A 117 -13.46 10.12 -15.76
N GLY A 118 -13.56 10.94 -16.80
CA GLY A 118 -14.39 10.63 -17.99
C GLY A 118 -15.90 10.86 -17.76
N THR A 119 -16.27 11.56 -16.68
CA THR A 119 -17.66 12.03 -16.48
C THR A 119 -17.82 13.52 -16.86
N PRO A 120 -18.98 13.97 -17.31
CA PRO A 120 -19.28 15.39 -17.48
C PRO A 120 -19.13 16.20 -16.19
N PHE A 121 -19.46 15.61 -15.03
CA PHE A 121 -19.23 16.23 -13.73
C PHE A 121 -17.77 16.64 -13.52
N TYR A 122 -16.82 15.74 -13.86
CA TYR A 122 -15.39 15.96 -13.70
C TYR A 122 -14.80 16.90 -14.76
N THR A 123 -15.35 16.91 -15.98
CA THR A 123 -14.78 17.71 -17.07
C THR A 123 -15.34 19.12 -17.15
N ASN A 124 -16.62 19.30 -16.80
CA ASN A 124 -17.36 20.53 -17.03
C ASN A 124 -17.56 21.41 -15.78
N TYR A 125 -16.89 21.08 -14.64
CA TYR A 125 -16.97 21.97 -13.48
C TYR A 125 -16.44 23.37 -13.83
N THR A 126 -17.11 24.41 -13.30
CA THR A 126 -16.86 25.82 -13.66
C THR A 126 -15.89 26.53 -12.73
N ALA A 127 -15.75 26.06 -11.49
CA ALA A 127 -14.78 26.59 -10.53
C ALA A 127 -13.33 26.30 -10.96
N SER A 128 -12.35 26.98 -10.38
CA SER A 128 -10.92 26.64 -10.58
C SER A 128 -10.59 25.25 -10.01
N ASP A 129 -11.25 24.91 -8.89
CA ASP A 129 -11.02 23.69 -8.13
C ASP A 129 -12.31 22.90 -7.97
N LEU A 130 -12.23 21.59 -8.11
CA LEU A 130 -13.27 20.65 -7.73
C LEU A 130 -12.90 20.09 -6.36
N VAL A 131 -13.54 20.62 -5.32
CA VAL A 131 -13.38 20.18 -3.92
C VAL A 131 -14.64 19.46 -3.49
N MET A 132 -14.49 18.23 -3.02
CA MET A 132 -15.57 17.40 -2.47
C MET A 132 -15.30 17.21 -0.98
N GLY A 133 -16.15 17.77 -0.11
CA GLY A 133 -15.91 17.82 1.33
C GLY A 133 -14.56 18.47 1.65
N SER A 134 -13.61 17.68 2.09
CA SER A 134 -12.25 18.14 2.40
C SER A 134 -11.19 17.66 1.40
N VAL A 135 -11.58 17.13 0.24
CA VAL A 135 -10.68 16.53 -0.76
C VAL A 135 -10.62 17.40 -2.02
N LEU A 136 -9.43 17.82 -2.43
CA LEU A 136 -9.20 18.40 -3.75
C LEU A 136 -9.17 17.27 -4.79
N VAL A 137 -10.22 17.14 -5.59
CA VAL A 137 -10.40 16.05 -6.57
C VAL A 137 -9.83 16.42 -7.94
N ALA A 138 -9.91 17.70 -8.33
CA ALA A 138 -9.32 18.22 -9.55
C ALA A 138 -9.05 19.71 -9.44
N SER A 139 -8.10 20.24 -10.23
CA SER A 139 -7.86 21.67 -10.34
C SER A 139 -7.47 22.06 -11.77
N LYS A 140 -8.01 23.20 -12.24
CA LYS A 140 -7.66 23.89 -13.48
C LYS A 140 -6.76 25.11 -13.21
N ALA A 141 -6.10 25.13 -12.03
CA ALA A 141 -5.25 26.23 -11.61
C ALA A 141 -4.12 26.52 -12.62
N LYS A 142 -3.67 27.77 -12.64
CA LYS A 142 -2.60 28.26 -13.50
C LYS A 142 -1.60 29.09 -12.69
N GLY A 143 -0.36 29.14 -13.17
CA GLY A 143 0.68 29.97 -12.57
C GLY A 143 1.02 29.53 -11.14
N SER A 144 0.98 30.47 -10.20
CA SER A 144 1.20 30.21 -8.78
C SER A 144 -0.11 29.73 -8.12
N TYR A 145 -0.12 28.50 -7.64
CA TYR A 145 -1.29 27.86 -7.05
C TYR A 145 -1.13 27.63 -5.56
N ILE A 146 -2.15 28.00 -4.80
CA ILE A 146 -2.23 27.72 -3.36
C ILE A 146 -3.40 26.76 -3.16
N VAL A 147 -3.14 25.59 -2.56
CA VAL A 147 -4.19 24.62 -2.22
C VAL A 147 -5.14 25.25 -1.20
N PRO A 148 -6.47 25.22 -1.44
CA PRO A 148 -7.45 25.86 -0.56
C PRO A 148 -7.35 25.40 0.90
N ALA A 149 -7.54 26.33 1.85
CA ALA A 149 -7.33 26.08 3.29
C ALA A 149 -8.29 25.03 3.90
N ASN A 150 -9.45 24.82 3.29
CA ASN A 150 -10.41 23.78 3.70
C ASN A 150 -10.03 22.36 3.22
N VAL A 151 -9.05 22.24 2.34
CA VAL A 151 -8.57 20.94 1.84
C VAL A 151 -7.70 20.25 2.89
N LYS A 152 -8.04 18.99 3.19
CA LYS A 152 -7.28 18.10 4.07
C LYS A 152 -6.47 17.06 3.30
N SER A 153 -6.89 16.73 2.09
CA SER A 153 -6.14 15.83 1.21
C SER A 153 -6.25 16.25 -0.25
N VAL A 154 -5.16 16.04 -1.00
CA VAL A 154 -5.15 16.14 -2.47
C VAL A 154 -5.35 14.74 -3.01
N ALA A 155 -6.41 14.52 -3.78
CA ALA A 155 -6.73 13.21 -4.33
C ALA A 155 -5.65 12.70 -5.30
N PRO A 156 -5.56 11.40 -5.51
CA PRO A 156 -4.70 10.84 -6.55
C PRO A 156 -5.03 11.46 -7.91
N TYR A 157 -3.97 11.85 -8.63
CA TYR A 157 -4.02 12.45 -9.98
C TYR A 157 -4.82 13.76 -10.09
N ALA A 158 -5.08 14.47 -8.99
CA ALA A 158 -5.93 15.68 -8.95
C ALA A 158 -5.48 16.79 -9.91
N LEU A 159 -4.18 16.98 -10.09
CA LEU A 159 -3.61 17.98 -11.01
C LEU A 159 -2.76 17.31 -12.11
N SER A 160 -2.84 15.99 -12.26
CA SER A 160 -2.02 15.26 -13.22
C SER A 160 -2.15 15.83 -14.63
N GLY A 161 -0.99 16.11 -15.27
CA GLY A 161 -0.94 16.66 -16.61
C GLY A 161 -1.26 18.15 -16.71
N ASN A 162 -1.43 18.87 -15.61
CA ASN A 162 -1.60 20.32 -15.63
C ASN A 162 -0.26 21.00 -15.98
N THR A 163 -0.14 21.50 -17.19
CA THR A 163 1.06 22.17 -17.71
C THR A 163 1.09 23.66 -17.44
N ASP A 164 0.06 24.23 -16.81
CA ASP A 164 -0.08 25.67 -16.61
C ASP A 164 0.41 26.13 -15.22
N ILE A 165 0.43 25.24 -14.21
CA ILE A 165 0.94 25.58 -12.87
C ILE A 165 2.46 25.64 -12.88
N THR A 166 3.03 26.72 -12.30
CA THR A 166 4.47 26.96 -12.21
C THR A 166 5.00 26.83 -10.78
N SER A 167 4.15 27.05 -9.79
CA SER A 167 4.46 26.85 -8.37
C SER A 167 3.24 26.32 -7.63
N VAL A 168 3.47 25.56 -6.54
CA VAL A 168 2.41 25.11 -5.64
C VAL A 168 2.77 25.36 -4.19
N THR A 169 1.80 25.83 -3.40
CA THR A 169 1.89 25.93 -1.95
C THR A 169 0.82 25.02 -1.32
N ILE A 170 1.29 24.06 -0.53
CA ILE A 170 0.48 23.08 0.22
C ILE A 170 0.61 23.43 1.69
N GLY A 171 -0.43 24.05 2.26
CA GLY A 171 -0.43 24.61 3.61
C GLY A 171 -0.70 23.56 4.71
N ASP A 172 -0.73 24.05 5.96
CA ASP A 172 -0.86 23.23 7.19
C ASP A 172 -2.19 22.47 7.30
N GLY A 173 -3.20 22.85 6.49
CA GLY A 173 -4.46 22.15 6.41
C GLY A 173 -4.35 20.74 5.83
N VAL A 174 -3.38 20.51 4.96
CA VAL A 174 -3.26 19.28 4.15
C VAL A 174 -2.43 18.23 4.90
N ALA A 175 -3.00 17.06 5.11
CA ALA A 175 -2.34 15.91 5.73
C ALA A 175 -1.74 14.94 4.70
N SER A 176 -2.33 14.87 3.49
CA SER A 176 -1.89 13.90 2.48
C SER A 176 -1.94 14.43 1.05
N ILE A 177 -0.98 14.00 0.25
CA ILE A 177 -0.90 14.21 -1.19
C ILE A 177 -1.00 12.84 -1.85
N GLY A 178 -2.01 12.62 -2.70
CA GLY A 178 -2.28 11.34 -3.35
C GLY A 178 -1.26 10.95 -4.41
N GLU A 179 -1.35 9.70 -4.84
CA GLU A 179 -0.57 9.16 -5.95
C GLU A 179 -0.71 10.04 -7.20
N GLY A 180 0.41 10.37 -7.85
CA GLY A 180 0.42 11.13 -9.09
C GLY A 180 -0.28 12.49 -9.02
N ALA A 181 -0.49 13.07 -7.83
CA ALA A 181 -1.29 14.30 -7.66
C ALA A 181 -0.83 15.44 -8.57
N PHE A 182 0.50 15.57 -8.80
CA PHE A 182 1.14 16.53 -9.71
C PHE A 182 1.91 15.82 -10.83
N TYR A 183 1.54 14.56 -11.16
CA TYR A 183 2.22 13.79 -12.19
C TYR A 183 2.20 14.52 -13.53
N LYS A 184 3.39 14.68 -14.16
CA LYS A 184 3.55 15.41 -15.43
C LYS A 184 3.07 16.85 -15.41
N CYS A 185 3.02 17.53 -14.27
CA CYS A 185 2.90 18.98 -14.22
C CYS A 185 4.25 19.59 -14.68
N SER A 186 4.50 19.57 -16.00
CA SER A 186 5.84 19.83 -16.56
C SER A 186 6.35 21.25 -16.34
N ALA A 187 5.47 22.24 -16.15
CA ALA A 187 5.85 23.63 -15.84
C ALA A 187 6.08 23.87 -14.35
N LEU A 188 5.75 22.94 -13.45
CA LEU A 188 5.90 23.10 -12.00
C LEU A 188 7.39 23.13 -11.62
N LYS A 189 7.89 24.31 -11.20
CA LYS A 189 9.28 24.57 -10.83
C LYS A 189 9.52 24.55 -9.32
N THR A 190 8.53 24.96 -8.55
CA THR A 190 8.66 25.08 -7.09
C THR A 190 7.46 24.48 -6.37
N ALA A 191 7.71 23.77 -5.29
CA ALA A 191 6.67 23.26 -4.39
C ALA A 191 7.06 23.58 -2.94
N SER A 192 6.18 24.26 -2.22
CA SER A 192 6.25 24.44 -0.77
C SER A 192 5.28 23.48 -0.13
N VAL A 193 5.76 22.55 0.69
CA VAL A 193 4.95 21.50 1.34
C VAL A 193 5.10 21.63 2.85
N SER A 194 3.97 21.85 3.53
CA SER A 194 3.93 21.97 4.99
C SER A 194 4.45 20.72 5.69
N ALA A 195 5.10 20.92 6.85
CA ALA A 195 5.51 19.84 7.75
C ALA A 195 4.34 19.01 8.31
N GLN A 196 3.08 19.46 8.15
CA GLN A 196 1.89 18.70 8.54
C GLN A 196 1.55 17.58 7.52
N VAL A 197 2.08 17.66 6.30
CA VAL A 197 1.89 16.59 5.30
C VAL A 197 2.65 15.35 5.76
N SER A 198 1.91 14.31 6.14
CA SER A 198 2.44 13.04 6.67
C SER A 198 2.45 11.91 5.64
N TYR A 199 1.86 12.13 4.46
CA TYR A 199 1.86 11.16 3.37
C TYR A 199 2.00 11.84 2.01
N ILE A 200 2.93 11.34 1.19
CA ILE A 200 3.09 11.70 -0.22
C ILE A 200 3.06 10.39 -1.02
N GLY A 201 2.02 10.23 -1.83
CA GLY A 201 1.80 9.03 -2.65
C GLY A 201 2.84 8.85 -3.76
N PRO A 202 2.89 7.63 -4.33
CA PRO A 202 3.78 7.31 -5.44
C PRO A 202 3.64 8.30 -6.59
N PHE A 203 4.77 8.65 -7.24
CA PHE A 203 4.79 9.50 -8.43
C PHE A 203 4.15 10.89 -8.26
N ALA A 204 3.91 11.35 -7.02
CA ALA A 204 3.17 12.58 -6.75
C ALA A 204 3.73 13.80 -7.51
N PHE A 205 5.05 13.90 -7.66
CA PHE A 205 5.73 15.00 -8.38
C PHE A 205 6.50 14.50 -9.62
N GLU A 206 6.30 13.26 -10.06
CA GLU A 206 7.05 12.69 -11.19
C GLU A 206 6.70 13.41 -12.50
N GLY A 207 7.76 13.68 -13.31
CA GLY A 207 7.61 14.43 -14.56
C GLY A 207 7.45 15.94 -14.38
N THR A 208 7.75 16.49 -13.18
CA THR A 208 7.78 17.93 -12.91
C THR A 208 9.20 18.50 -13.04
N GLN A 209 9.32 19.78 -13.37
CA GLN A 209 10.58 20.51 -13.31
C GLN A 209 11.09 20.63 -11.86
N PHE A 210 10.18 20.77 -10.90
CA PHE A 210 10.51 20.78 -9.46
C PHE A 210 11.36 19.58 -9.06
N LEU A 211 10.98 18.39 -9.47
CA LEU A 211 11.73 17.18 -9.13
C LEU A 211 13.01 17.05 -9.95
N SER A 212 12.96 17.29 -11.29
CA SER A 212 14.08 17.04 -12.20
C SER A 212 15.21 18.06 -12.04
N SER A 213 14.93 19.33 -11.71
CA SER A 213 15.93 20.39 -11.54
C SER A 213 16.40 20.58 -10.10
N ASN A 214 15.84 19.83 -9.13
CA ASN A 214 16.26 19.95 -7.73
C ASN A 214 17.65 19.36 -7.54
N THR A 215 18.55 20.13 -6.92
CA THR A 215 19.97 19.78 -6.69
C THR A 215 20.28 19.35 -5.26
N GLN A 216 19.26 19.36 -4.36
CA GLN A 216 19.45 18.88 -3.00
C GLN A 216 19.77 17.39 -3.02
N GLU A 217 20.82 16.99 -2.28
CA GLU A 217 21.20 15.58 -2.18
C GLU A 217 20.05 14.71 -1.67
N PHE A 218 19.37 15.17 -0.63
CA PHE A 218 18.16 14.56 -0.06
C PHE A 218 17.02 15.58 -0.16
N LEU A 219 16.10 15.39 -1.09
CA LEU A 219 14.88 16.20 -1.16
C LEU A 219 13.86 15.64 -0.16
N VAL A 220 13.76 16.29 1.00
CA VAL A 220 12.84 15.92 2.06
C VAL A 220 11.68 16.92 2.10
N LEU A 221 10.45 16.43 2.03
CA LEU A 221 9.23 17.23 2.08
C LEU A 221 8.35 16.79 3.25
N GLY A 222 7.37 17.64 3.59
CA GLY A 222 6.38 17.31 4.60
C GLY A 222 7.00 16.94 5.95
N ASN A 223 6.42 15.94 6.61
CA ASN A 223 6.91 15.44 7.90
C ASN A 223 8.05 14.42 7.73
N GLY A 224 9.16 14.85 7.15
CA GLY A 224 10.34 13.98 7.00
C GLY A 224 10.19 12.92 5.90
N ILE A 225 9.53 13.22 4.79
CA ILE A 225 9.36 12.30 3.65
C ILE A 225 10.46 12.55 2.63
N LEU A 226 11.39 11.61 2.46
CA LEU A 226 12.43 11.67 1.43
C LEU A 226 11.80 11.30 0.08
N VAL A 227 11.61 12.31 -0.77
CA VAL A 227 10.96 12.15 -2.07
C VAL A 227 11.96 11.78 -3.17
N ARG A 228 13.21 12.26 -3.05
CA ARG A 228 14.27 11.98 -4.03
C ARG A 228 15.65 12.06 -3.40
N TYR A 229 16.51 11.16 -3.82
CA TYR A 229 17.96 11.24 -3.63
C TYR A 229 18.63 11.62 -4.95
N ALA A 230 19.39 12.74 -4.96
CA ALA A 230 20.11 13.23 -6.13
C ALA A 230 21.63 13.20 -5.93
N GLY A 231 22.13 12.64 -4.82
CA GLY A 231 23.55 12.54 -4.50
C GLY A 231 24.30 11.58 -5.41
N SER A 232 25.64 11.63 -5.32
CA SER A 232 26.54 10.78 -6.10
C SER A 232 27.39 9.84 -5.24
N ALA A 233 27.19 9.84 -3.91
CA ALA A 233 27.95 9.01 -3.00
C ALA A 233 27.65 7.53 -3.22
N ALA A 234 28.68 6.69 -3.14
CA ALA A 234 28.55 5.23 -3.22
C ALA A 234 28.01 4.64 -1.90
N SER A 235 28.33 5.25 -0.76
CA SER A 235 27.81 4.87 0.55
C SER A 235 26.89 5.98 1.07
N VAL A 236 25.64 5.63 1.35
CA VAL A 236 24.59 6.58 1.74
C VAL A 236 24.09 6.26 3.14
N THR A 237 24.11 7.27 4.01
CA THR A 237 23.40 7.22 5.30
C THR A 237 22.16 8.10 5.20
N ILE A 238 20.99 7.52 5.41
CA ILE A 238 19.73 8.28 5.41
C ILE A 238 19.73 9.23 6.63
N PRO A 239 19.51 10.54 6.43
CA PRO A 239 19.50 11.50 7.54
C PRO A 239 18.45 11.17 8.63
N ALA A 240 18.74 11.46 9.89
CA ALA A 240 17.82 11.27 11.03
C ALA A 240 16.52 12.11 10.89
N THR A 241 16.52 13.17 10.08
CA THR A 241 15.30 13.93 9.80
C THR A 241 14.31 13.19 8.91
N VAL A 242 14.73 12.10 8.25
CA VAL A 242 13.88 11.30 7.37
C VAL A 242 13.12 10.26 8.20
N LYS A 243 11.79 10.31 8.13
CA LYS A 243 10.88 9.35 8.78
C LYS A 243 10.30 8.34 7.80
N GLN A 244 10.26 8.69 6.53
CA GLN A 244 9.74 7.83 5.45
C GLN A 244 10.57 8.01 4.19
N ILE A 245 10.82 6.94 3.47
CA ILE A 245 11.41 6.98 2.13
C ILE A 245 10.25 6.77 1.15
N ALA A 246 9.97 7.80 0.34
CA ALA A 246 8.86 7.76 -0.61
C ALA A 246 9.11 6.76 -1.74
N ALA A 247 8.05 6.46 -2.47
CA ALA A 247 8.13 5.61 -3.65
C ALA A 247 9.11 6.16 -4.67
N GLY A 248 9.99 5.30 -5.17
CA GLY A 248 10.97 5.65 -6.21
C GLY A 248 12.11 6.58 -5.78
N ALA A 249 12.28 6.92 -4.49
CA ALA A 249 13.26 7.93 -4.04
C ALA A 249 14.70 7.64 -4.51
N PHE A 250 15.08 6.38 -4.69
CA PHE A 250 16.39 5.95 -5.23
C PHE A 250 16.24 5.11 -6.51
N TYR A 251 15.05 5.14 -7.15
CA TYR A 251 14.76 4.31 -8.31
C TYR A 251 15.86 4.36 -9.37
N GLU A 252 16.35 3.16 -9.79
CA GLU A 252 17.43 2.98 -10.76
C GLU A 252 18.76 3.71 -10.45
N ASN A 253 19.04 4.03 -9.18
CA ASN A 253 20.33 4.58 -8.81
C ASN A 253 21.40 3.48 -8.91
N LYS A 254 22.26 3.59 -9.93
CA LYS A 254 23.32 2.61 -10.23
C LYS A 254 24.68 2.97 -9.60
N LYS A 255 24.73 4.00 -8.75
CA LYS A 255 25.97 4.47 -8.09
C LYS A 255 26.08 3.98 -6.65
N ILE A 256 24.96 3.91 -5.93
CA ILE A 256 24.99 3.50 -4.53
C ILE A 256 25.37 2.02 -4.40
N THR A 257 26.33 1.75 -3.52
CA THR A 257 26.81 0.39 -3.19
C THR A 257 26.40 -0.04 -1.78
N SER A 258 26.13 0.93 -0.89
CA SER A 258 25.65 0.65 0.46
C SER A 258 24.64 1.70 0.91
N VAL A 259 23.65 1.28 1.69
CA VAL A 259 22.67 2.16 2.35
C VAL A 259 22.49 1.77 3.80
N LEU A 260 22.59 2.78 4.68
CA LEU A 260 22.22 2.70 6.09
C LEU A 260 20.90 3.45 6.29
N ILE A 261 19.86 2.72 6.62
CA ILE A 261 18.56 3.28 6.97
C ILE A 261 18.59 3.73 8.43
N SER A 262 18.35 5.03 8.70
CA SER A 262 18.38 5.57 10.06
C SER A 262 17.24 5.02 10.93
N ALA A 263 17.41 5.12 12.26
CA ALA A 263 16.45 4.59 13.23
C ALA A 263 15.06 5.25 13.17
N ASP A 264 14.98 6.48 12.64
CA ASP A 264 13.73 7.23 12.56
C ASP A 264 12.86 6.85 11.35
N VAL A 265 13.41 6.07 10.40
CA VAL A 265 12.67 5.63 9.21
C VAL A 265 11.73 4.48 9.58
N SER A 266 10.44 4.72 9.45
CA SER A 266 9.36 3.75 9.69
C SER A 266 8.86 3.04 8.44
N SER A 267 9.06 3.61 7.24
CA SER A 267 8.59 3.00 6.00
C SER A 267 9.52 3.25 4.81
N ILE A 268 9.61 2.24 3.94
CA ILE A 268 10.28 2.28 2.64
C ILE A 268 9.20 2.04 1.59
N GLY A 269 8.94 3.05 0.75
CA GLY A 269 7.87 3.06 -0.22
C GLY A 269 8.10 2.18 -1.44
N MET A 270 7.06 2.04 -2.25
CA MET A 270 7.04 1.23 -3.47
C MET A 270 8.21 1.59 -4.40
N ARG A 271 8.98 0.58 -4.83
CA ARG A 271 10.14 0.74 -5.74
C ARG A 271 11.23 1.70 -5.25
N ALA A 272 11.27 2.03 -3.96
CA ALA A 272 12.18 3.06 -3.45
C ALA A 272 13.64 2.83 -3.87
N PHE A 273 14.11 1.60 -3.86
CA PHE A 273 15.47 1.20 -4.30
C PHE A 273 15.43 0.25 -5.51
N SER A 274 14.30 0.10 -6.19
CA SER A 274 14.20 -0.81 -7.33
C SER A 274 15.19 -0.44 -8.44
N GLY A 275 15.91 -1.44 -8.94
CA GLY A 275 16.92 -1.25 -9.98
C GLY A 275 18.23 -0.63 -9.50
N CYS A 276 18.49 -0.54 -8.19
CA CYS A 276 19.80 -0.16 -7.63
C CYS A 276 20.80 -1.31 -7.81
N THR A 277 21.20 -1.56 -9.06
CA THR A 277 21.96 -2.75 -9.44
C THR A 277 23.40 -2.82 -8.87
N ALA A 278 23.95 -1.71 -8.36
CA ALA A 278 25.24 -1.70 -7.68
C ALA A 278 25.16 -1.90 -6.16
N LEU A 279 23.94 -1.88 -5.58
CA LEU A 279 23.72 -1.95 -4.15
C LEU A 279 24.09 -3.35 -3.60
N LYS A 280 25.11 -3.39 -2.74
CA LYS A 280 25.64 -4.62 -2.13
C LYS A 280 25.17 -4.81 -0.70
N THR A 281 25.08 -3.71 0.06
CA THR A 281 24.78 -3.75 1.49
C THR A 281 23.58 -2.90 1.82
N ILE A 282 22.60 -3.50 2.50
CA ILE A 282 21.42 -2.83 3.02
C ILE A 282 21.42 -3.07 4.53
N LYS A 283 21.49 -1.98 5.32
CA LYS A 283 21.27 -2.04 6.76
C LYS A 283 19.93 -1.39 7.08
N LEU A 284 18.93 -2.23 7.35
CA LEU A 284 17.59 -1.81 7.74
C LEU A 284 17.57 -1.35 9.20
N SER A 285 16.66 -0.41 9.50
CA SER A 285 16.41 0.08 10.87
C SER A 285 15.61 -0.95 11.68
N GLU A 286 15.93 -1.06 12.97
CA GLU A 286 15.16 -1.87 13.93
C GLU A 286 13.77 -1.27 14.25
N ASN A 287 13.48 -0.04 13.81
CA ASN A 287 12.17 0.60 13.94
C ASN A 287 11.38 0.60 12.63
N LEU A 288 11.90 -0.05 11.59
CA LEU A 288 11.21 -0.14 10.30
C LEU A 288 9.95 -0.98 10.42
N ILE A 289 8.81 -0.45 9.96
CA ILE A 289 7.49 -1.10 10.04
C ILE A 289 7.05 -1.63 8.69
N VAL A 290 7.32 -0.89 7.60
CA VAL A 290 6.83 -1.21 6.27
C VAL A 290 7.97 -1.23 5.25
N ILE A 291 8.04 -2.32 4.49
CA ILE A 291 8.78 -2.43 3.22
C ILE A 291 7.73 -2.67 2.15
N ASP A 292 7.51 -1.71 1.27
CA ASP A 292 6.41 -1.75 0.32
C ASP A 292 6.76 -2.56 -0.94
N LYS A 293 5.79 -2.70 -1.84
CA LYS A 293 5.88 -3.46 -3.09
C LYS A 293 7.12 -3.08 -3.91
N GLU A 294 7.86 -4.10 -4.35
CA GLU A 294 9.04 -3.96 -5.20
C GLU A 294 10.15 -3.04 -4.64
N ALA A 295 10.14 -2.75 -3.31
CA ALA A 295 11.02 -1.74 -2.70
C ALA A 295 12.50 -1.91 -3.04
N PHE A 296 13.00 -3.14 -3.12
CA PHE A 296 14.37 -3.51 -3.47
C PHE A 296 14.44 -4.45 -4.68
N ALA A 297 13.42 -4.43 -5.55
CA ALA A 297 13.43 -5.30 -6.73
C ALA A 297 14.64 -5.01 -7.62
N ASN A 298 15.28 -6.06 -8.14
CA ASN A 298 16.45 -5.99 -9.02
C ASN A 298 17.69 -5.30 -8.39
N CYS A 299 17.83 -5.32 -7.07
CA CYS A 299 19.10 -5.02 -6.39
C CYS A 299 20.03 -6.21 -6.53
N SER A 300 20.58 -6.42 -7.73
CA SER A 300 21.22 -7.68 -8.14
C SER A 300 22.53 -7.99 -7.43
N GLU A 301 23.19 -6.99 -6.82
CA GLU A 301 24.47 -7.15 -6.10
C GLU A 301 24.31 -7.41 -4.60
N VAL A 302 23.10 -7.33 -4.04
CA VAL A 302 22.85 -7.64 -2.61
C VAL A 302 23.14 -9.11 -2.36
N THR A 303 23.99 -9.41 -1.35
CA THR A 303 24.42 -10.77 -1.03
C THR A 303 23.77 -11.35 0.21
N GLU A 304 23.42 -10.51 1.17
CA GLU A 304 22.78 -10.92 2.42
C GLU A 304 21.71 -9.90 2.84
N LEU A 305 20.71 -10.37 3.57
CA LEU A 305 19.61 -9.54 4.04
C LEU A 305 19.13 -10.01 5.41
N THR A 306 18.94 -9.05 6.32
CA THR A 306 18.21 -9.28 7.57
C THR A 306 16.98 -8.38 7.57
N ILE A 307 15.79 -8.99 7.67
CA ILE A 307 14.52 -8.27 7.84
C ILE A 307 14.19 -8.27 9.33
N PRO A 308 14.20 -7.11 10.00
CA PRO A 308 14.06 -7.03 11.46
C PRO A 308 12.64 -7.37 11.93
N ALA A 309 12.52 -7.72 13.21
CA ALA A 309 11.26 -8.14 13.84
C ALA A 309 10.20 -7.03 13.88
N SER A 310 10.62 -5.77 13.84
CA SER A 310 9.73 -4.59 13.81
C SER A 310 8.87 -4.49 12.55
N VAL A 311 9.35 -5.07 11.43
CA VAL A 311 8.63 -4.99 10.15
C VAL A 311 7.34 -5.80 10.25
N SER A 312 6.19 -5.15 10.05
CA SER A 312 4.87 -5.80 10.07
C SER A 312 4.29 -6.03 8.69
N VAL A 313 4.82 -5.34 7.67
CA VAL A 313 4.37 -5.45 6.27
C VAL A 313 5.58 -5.53 5.35
N VAL A 314 5.62 -6.59 4.52
CA VAL A 314 6.54 -6.67 3.38
C VAL A 314 5.71 -6.88 2.12
N GLY A 315 5.81 -5.95 1.20
CA GLY A 315 5.02 -5.90 -0.03
C GLY A 315 5.38 -6.99 -1.04
N GLU A 316 4.50 -7.20 -2.00
CA GLU A 316 4.73 -8.14 -3.11
C GLU A 316 6.03 -7.82 -3.85
N SER A 317 6.78 -8.84 -4.22
CA SER A 317 8.00 -8.72 -5.02
C SER A 317 9.07 -7.80 -4.41
N ALA A 318 9.04 -7.55 -3.09
CA ALA A 318 9.90 -6.57 -2.44
C ALA A 318 11.40 -6.79 -2.73
N PHE A 319 11.85 -8.02 -2.90
CA PHE A 319 13.23 -8.42 -3.21
C PHE A 319 13.33 -9.23 -4.49
N LEU A 320 12.36 -9.10 -5.39
CA LEU A 320 12.37 -9.75 -6.71
C LEU A 320 13.68 -9.49 -7.45
N GLY A 321 14.33 -10.53 -7.97
CA GLY A 321 15.51 -10.36 -8.82
C GLY A 321 16.79 -9.92 -8.10
N CYS A 322 16.87 -10.04 -6.77
CA CYS A 322 18.12 -9.92 -6.02
C CYS A 322 18.99 -11.14 -6.30
N SER A 323 19.57 -11.20 -7.51
CA SER A 323 20.15 -12.44 -8.06
C SER A 323 21.38 -12.96 -7.34
N LYS A 324 22.13 -12.09 -6.62
CA LYS A 324 23.29 -12.51 -5.78
C LYS A 324 22.93 -12.75 -4.31
N LEU A 325 21.68 -12.53 -3.92
CA LEU A 325 21.22 -12.74 -2.55
C LEU A 325 21.39 -14.24 -2.19
N ALA A 326 22.29 -14.53 -1.26
CA ALA A 326 22.66 -15.91 -0.87
C ALA A 326 22.00 -16.35 0.44
N THR A 327 21.86 -15.41 1.40
CA THR A 327 21.29 -15.69 2.72
C THR A 327 20.29 -14.63 3.14
N VAL A 328 19.19 -15.08 3.75
CA VAL A 328 18.16 -14.20 4.33
C VAL A 328 17.85 -14.66 5.75
N LYS A 329 17.87 -13.71 6.70
CA LYS A 329 17.31 -13.87 8.03
C LYS A 329 15.96 -13.14 8.07
N TYR A 330 14.88 -13.89 8.14
CA TYR A 330 13.52 -13.37 8.17
C TYR A 330 13.01 -13.38 9.61
N MET A 331 13.12 -12.23 10.32
CA MET A 331 12.87 -12.14 11.77
C MET A 331 11.49 -11.54 12.09
N THR A 332 10.65 -11.34 11.08
CA THR A 332 9.33 -10.71 11.23
C THR A 332 8.19 -11.72 11.15
N ASN A 333 7.09 -11.43 11.88
CA ASN A 333 5.82 -12.17 11.77
C ASN A 333 4.99 -11.81 10.52
N ALA A 334 5.44 -10.86 9.69
CA ALA A 334 4.78 -10.57 8.41
C ALA A 334 4.75 -11.83 7.53
N GLY A 335 3.63 -12.09 6.86
CA GLY A 335 3.56 -13.15 5.87
C GLY A 335 4.58 -12.93 4.75
N ILE A 336 5.11 -14.00 4.19
CA ILE A 336 5.96 -13.92 3.00
C ILE A 336 5.04 -13.68 1.82
N SER A 337 5.08 -12.48 1.23
CA SER A 337 4.14 -12.07 0.19
C SER A 337 4.48 -12.68 -1.17
N ARG A 338 3.53 -12.54 -2.10
CA ARG A 338 3.65 -13.04 -3.47
C ARG A 338 4.95 -12.57 -4.14
N GLY A 339 5.69 -13.51 -4.71
CA GLY A 339 6.92 -13.24 -5.46
C GLY A 339 8.03 -12.55 -4.69
N MET A 340 7.97 -12.50 -3.35
CA MET A 340 8.86 -11.67 -2.53
C MET A 340 10.34 -11.88 -2.85
N PHE A 341 10.78 -13.13 -3.04
CA PHE A 341 12.16 -13.51 -3.37
C PHE A 341 12.28 -14.19 -4.74
N ALA A 342 11.29 -13.99 -5.63
CA ALA A 342 11.35 -14.60 -6.95
C ALA A 342 12.62 -14.16 -7.72
N ASN A 343 13.22 -15.06 -8.47
CA ASN A 343 14.47 -14.86 -9.21
C ASN A 343 15.72 -14.52 -8.35
N CYS A 344 15.72 -14.84 -7.05
CA CYS A 344 16.91 -14.82 -6.22
C CYS A 344 17.74 -16.10 -6.49
N SER A 345 18.38 -16.14 -7.66
CA SER A 345 18.99 -17.38 -8.20
C SER A 345 20.22 -17.90 -7.43
N LYS A 346 20.79 -17.08 -6.53
CA LYS A 346 21.88 -17.49 -5.62
C LYS A 346 21.43 -17.75 -4.19
N LEU A 347 20.12 -17.60 -3.90
CA LEU A 347 19.59 -17.89 -2.57
C LEU A 347 19.78 -19.38 -2.27
N LYS A 348 20.61 -19.67 -1.28
CA LYS A 348 20.97 -21.03 -0.90
C LYS A 348 20.18 -21.53 0.31
N SER A 349 20.02 -20.67 1.30
CA SER A 349 19.33 -20.99 2.54
C SER A 349 18.46 -19.84 3.00
N PHE A 350 17.27 -20.16 3.52
CA PHE A 350 16.32 -19.18 4.02
C PHE A 350 15.88 -19.55 5.43
N MET A 351 16.26 -18.70 6.40
CA MET A 351 15.89 -18.88 7.80
C MET A 351 14.67 -18.02 8.14
N ILE A 352 13.59 -18.67 8.55
CA ILE A 352 12.45 -17.99 9.17
C ILE A 352 12.64 -18.08 10.68
N SER A 353 12.92 -16.95 11.32
CA SER A 353 13.13 -16.84 12.77
C SER A 353 12.02 -16.00 13.39
N ALA A 354 10.77 -16.39 13.11
CA ALA A 354 9.55 -15.70 13.52
C ALA A 354 8.33 -16.61 13.25
N ALA A 355 7.13 -16.10 13.47
CA ALA A 355 5.90 -16.87 13.30
C ALA A 355 4.98 -16.28 12.19
N PRO A 356 5.43 -16.17 10.92
CA PRO A 356 4.55 -15.75 9.83
C PRO A 356 3.41 -16.75 9.64
N SER A 357 2.22 -16.28 9.24
CA SER A 357 1.06 -17.13 9.04
C SER A 357 0.97 -17.70 7.62
N SER A 358 1.72 -17.15 6.65
CA SER A 358 1.58 -17.52 5.24
C SER A 358 2.85 -17.39 4.43
N ILE A 359 2.92 -18.18 3.35
CA ILE A 359 3.89 -18.05 2.26
C ILE A 359 3.08 -17.87 0.97
N GLY A 360 3.20 -16.71 0.32
CA GLY A 360 2.42 -16.33 -0.85
C GLY A 360 2.84 -17.04 -2.15
N ASP A 361 2.01 -16.88 -3.18
CA ASP A 361 2.27 -17.45 -4.51
C ASP A 361 3.65 -17.03 -5.04
N LEU A 362 4.37 -17.97 -5.70
CA LEU A 362 5.63 -17.69 -6.37
C LEU A 362 6.73 -17.10 -5.46
N ALA A 363 6.60 -17.20 -4.13
CA ALA A 363 7.48 -16.51 -3.18
C ALA A 363 8.97 -16.78 -3.42
N PHE A 364 9.33 -18.00 -3.82
CA PHE A 364 10.69 -18.46 -4.14
C PHE A 364 10.79 -18.98 -5.59
N TYR A 365 9.97 -18.46 -6.50
CA TYR A 365 10.02 -18.80 -7.91
C TYR A 365 11.42 -18.57 -8.50
N ASN A 366 11.98 -19.55 -9.24
CA ASN A 366 13.34 -19.46 -9.82
C ASN A 366 14.49 -19.28 -8.80
N CYS A 367 14.31 -19.62 -7.53
CA CYS A 367 15.42 -19.72 -6.59
C CYS A 367 16.21 -21.03 -6.83
N THR A 368 16.92 -21.10 -7.96
CA THR A 368 17.49 -22.38 -8.49
C THR A 368 18.56 -23.01 -7.63
N THR A 369 19.14 -22.25 -6.68
CA THR A 369 20.14 -22.76 -5.73
C THR A 369 19.60 -22.97 -4.33
N LEU A 370 18.29 -22.75 -4.09
CA LEU A 370 17.69 -22.94 -2.77
C LEU A 370 17.73 -24.41 -2.38
N GLU A 371 18.50 -24.72 -1.36
CA GLU A 371 18.70 -26.08 -0.82
C GLU A 371 17.90 -26.30 0.45
N GLU A 372 17.77 -25.26 1.30
CA GLU A 372 17.16 -25.38 2.62
C GLU A 372 16.28 -24.21 2.99
N ILE A 373 15.13 -24.53 3.58
CA ILE A 373 14.23 -23.56 4.21
C ILE A 373 13.65 -24.16 5.50
N SER A 374 13.68 -23.41 6.59
CA SER A 374 12.92 -23.76 7.80
C SER A 374 11.54 -23.10 7.76
N VAL A 375 10.48 -23.86 8.05
CA VAL A 375 9.10 -23.37 7.98
C VAL A 375 8.40 -23.65 9.32
N PRO A 376 8.03 -22.59 10.06
CA PRO A 376 7.42 -22.72 11.37
C PRO A 376 5.98 -23.26 11.30
N ALA A 377 5.51 -23.85 12.39
CA ALA A 377 4.16 -24.41 12.50
C ALA A 377 3.05 -23.32 12.42
N SER A 378 3.40 -22.04 12.62
CA SER A 378 2.50 -20.90 12.43
C SER A 378 2.03 -20.72 10.99
N VAL A 379 2.75 -21.26 10.00
CA VAL A 379 2.36 -21.18 8.59
C VAL A 379 1.17 -22.10 8.34
N THR A 380 0.01 -21.49 8.08
CA THR A 380 -1.26 -22.17 7.82
C THR A 380 -1.80 -21.94 6.42
N ALA A 381 -1.07 -21.17 5.59
CA ALA A 381 -1.39 -20.93 4.18
C ALA A 381 -0.12 -20.93 3.33
N ILE A 382 -0.11 -21.73 2.27
CA ILE A 382 0.99 -21.82 1.30
C ILE A 382 0.41 -21.65 -0.11
N GLY A 383 0.84 -20.61 -0.79
CA GLY A 383 0.39 -20.19 -2.11
C GLY A 383 0.76 -21.17 -3.23
N LYS A 384 0.37 -20.87 -4.44
CA LYS A 384 0.66 -21.66 -5.64
C LYS A 384 2.12 -21.47 -6.09
N ASP A 385 2.71 -22.49 -6.67
CA ASP A 385 4.02 -22.43 -7.34
C ASP A 385 5.15 -21.80 -6.47
N VAL A 386 5.05 -21.94 -5.13
CA VAL A 386 6.00 -21.30 -4.17
C VAL A 386 7.45 -21.59 -4.52
N PHE A 387 7.78 -22.84 -4.83
CA PHE A 387 9.14 -23.32 -5.16
C PHE A 387 9.29 -23.70 -6.64
N LYS A 388 8.44 -23.21 -7.53
CA LYS A 388 8.56 -23.53 -8.96
C LYS A 388 9.93 -23.14 -9.50
N ASN A 389 10.61 -24.08 -10.16
CA ASN A 389 12.00 -24.00 -10.62
C ASN A 389 13.06 -23.93 -9.50
N ALA A 390 12.70 -24.16 -8.23
CA ALA A 390 13.63 -24.34 -7.11
C ALA A 390 13.71 -25.83 -6.73
N ASN A 391 14.17 -26.66 -7.65
CA ASN A 391 14.05 -28.12 -7.60
C ASN A 391 14.96 -28.83 -6.56
N LYS A 392 15.84 -28.07 -5.88
CA LYS A 392 16.77 -28.63 -4.87
C LYS A 392 16.27 -28.44 -3.44
N VAL A 393 15.16 -27.72 -3.25
CA VAL A 393 14.70 -27.30 -1.92
C VAL A 393 14.33 -28.49 -1.04
N SER A 394 14.82 -28.47 0.19
CA SER A 394 14.36 -29.30 1.31
C SER A 394 13.76 -28.38 2.39
N ALA A 395 12.55 -28.66 2.82
CA ALA A 395 11.88 -27.90 3.88
C ALA A 395 12.02 -28.62 5.22
N TRP A 396 12.35 -27.86 6.26
CA TRP A 396 12.46 -28.34 7.64
C TRP A 396 11.25 -27.81 8.43
N CYS A 397 10.38 -28.70 8.84
CA CYS A 397 9.12 -28.38 9.50
C CYS A 397 8.87 -29.32 10.67
N ASP A 398 8.01 -28.94 11.61
CA ASP A 398 7.42 -29.89 12.55
C ASP A 398 6.50 -30.86 11.79
N SER A 399 6.66 -32.18 12.00
CA SER A 399 5.92 -33.23 11.29
C SER A 399 4.41 -33.19 11.54
N SER A 400 3.94 -32.53 12.61
CA SER A 400 2.52 -32.31 12.90
C SER A 400 1.94 -31.09 12.21
N SER A 401 2.77 -30.18 11.67
CA SER A 401 2.37 -28.89 11.12
C SER A 401 1.61 -29.00 9.80
N TYR A 402 0.81 -27.96 9.48
CA TYR A 402 0.20 -27.80 8.17
C TYR A 402 1.26 -27.76 7.05
N ALA A 403 2.34 -27.00 7.27
CA ALA A 403 3.41 -26.85 6.28
C ALA A 403 4.05 -28.17 5.91
N TYR A 404 4.30 -29.07 6.87
CA TYR A 404 4.83 -30.42 6.62
C TYR A 404 3.92 -31.21 5.68
N LYS A 405 2.62 -31.27 5.98
CA LYS A 405 1.61 -32.01 5.19
C LYS A 405 1.45 -31.43 3.79
N GLU A 406 1.32 -30.10 3.71
CA GLU A 406 1.07 -29.40 2.45
C GLU A 406 2.26 -29.48 1.50
N LEU A 407 3.48 -29.23 1.99
CA LEU A 407 4.68 -29.30 1.16
C LEU A 407 5.01 -30.74 0.71
N SER A 408 4.82 -31.73 1.59
CA SER A 408 4.95 -33.15 1.23
C SER A 408 3.98 -33.53 0.12
N SER A 409 2.71 -33.10 0.19
CA SER A 409 1.69 -33.41 -0.83
C SER A 409 2.02 -32.82 -2.19
N ARG A 410 2.81 -31.72 -2.21
CA ARG A 410 3.31 -31.06 -3.43
C ARG A 410 4.62 -31.63 -3.94
N GLY A 411 5.15 -32.70 -3.34
CA GLY A 411 6.39 -33.34 -3.75
C GLY A 411 7.67 -32.60 -3.33
N VAL A 412 7.59 -31.62 -2.43
CA VAL A 412 8.76 -31.00 -1.82
C VAL A 412 9.37 -31.98 -0.81
N LYS A 413 10.70 -32.13 -0.82
CA LYS A 413 11.38 -32.92 0.21
C LYS A 413 11.19 -32.20 1.56
N VAL A 414 10.52 -32.87 2.50
CA VAL A 414 10.28 -32.33 3.84
C VAL A 414 10.90 -33.25 4.89
N SER A 415 11.54 -32.65 5.89
CA SER A 415 12.16 -33.36 7.00
C SER A 415 11.77 -32.71 8.33
N GLN A 416 11.82 -33.48 9.41
CA GLN A 416 11.59 -33.02 10.77
C GLN A 416 12.64 -31.97 11.15
N ILE A 417 12.24 -30.81 11.68
CA ILE A 417 13.17 -29.84 12.25
C ILE A 417 13.77 -30.36 13.54
N GLY A 418 15.01 -29.99 13.84
CA GLY A 418 15.71 -30.37 15.06
C GLY A 418 17.04 -31.13 14.82
N ASP A 419 17.42 -31.41 13.56
CA ASP A 419 18.71 -32.08 13.19
C ASP A 419 19.87 -31.07 13.31
N ALA A 420 20.32 -30.85 14.54
CA ALA A 420 21.33 -29.86 14.87
C ALA A 420 22.77 -30.30 14.55
N ASN A 421 23.01 -31.58 14.54
CA ASN A 421 24.34 -32.16 14.27
C ASN A 421 24.53 -32.59 12.80
N LEU A 422 23.46 -32.43 11.97
CA LEU A 422 23.41 -32.73 10.54
C LEU A 422 23.61 -34.23 10.21
N ASP A 423 23.26 -35.15 11.14
CA ASP A 423 23.38 -36.61 10.90
C ASP A 423 22.11 -37.20 10.21
N GLY A 424 21.08 -36.38 10.00
CA GLY A 424 19.84 -36.75 9.33
C GLY A 424 18.77 -37.34 10.26
N VAL A 425 19.03 -37.45 11.56
CA VAL A 425 18.15 -38.09 12.55
C VAL A 425 17.96 -37.17 13.75
N VAL A 426 16.73 -36.72 13.98
CA VAL A 426 16.42 -35.91 15.17
C VAL A 426 16.35 -36.81 16.43
N ASN A 427 17.33 -36.67 17.32
CA ASN A 427 17.45 -37.44 18.55
C ASN A 427 18.17 -36.65 19.67
N ILE A 428 18.49 -37.33 20.80
CA ILE A 428 19.10 -36.67 21.96
C ILE A 428 20.51 -36.10 21.67
N LYS A 429 21.22 -36.58 20.64
CA LYS A 429 22.53 -36.04 20.25
C LYS A 429 22.43 -34.63 19.74
N ASP A 430 21.31 -34.27 19.08
CA ASP A 430 21.06 -32.92 18.59
C ASP A 430 20.86 -31.93 19.75
N ALA A 431 20.09 -32.30 20.75
CA ALA A 431 19.97 -31.50 21.97
C ALA A 431 21.34 -31.30 22.63
N THR A 432 22.16 -32.36 22.69
CA THR A 432 23.51 -32.27 23.22
C THR A 432 24.41 -31.37 22.35
N HIS A 433 24.23 -31.40 21.02
CA HIS A 433 25.01 -30.56 20.09
C HIS A 433 24.69 -29.09 20.30
N ILE A 434 23.40 -28.72 20.47
CA ILE A 434 22.96 -27.35 20.82
C ILE A 434 23.56 -26.94 22.17
N GLN A 435 23.47 -27.78 23.20
CA GLN A 435 24.05 -27.48 24.53
C GLN A 435 25.55 -27.23 24.46
N LYS A 436 26.29 -28.02 23.69
CA LYS A 436 27.74 -27.81 23.46
C LYS A 436 27.99 -26.49 22.71
N SER A 437 27.15 -26.13 21.73
CA SER A 437 27.27 -24.87 21.01
C SER A 437 27.03 -23.68 21.91
N THR A 438 26.00 -23.73 22.76
CA THR A 438 25.72 -22.67 23.72
C THR A 438 26.79 -22.51 24.79
N ALA A 439 27.50 -23.58 25.11
CA ALA A 439 28.66 -23.57 26.00
C ALA A 439 29.98 -23.17 25.29
N GLY A 440 29.95 -22.85 23.99
CA GLY A 440 31.11 -22.46 23.22
C GLY A 440 32.08 -23.62 22.90
N LEU A 441 31.66 -24.87 23.10
CA LEU A 441 32.48 -26.08 22.87
C LEU A 441 32.48 -26.54 21.40
N VAL A 442 31.44 -26.14 20.63
CA VAL A 442 31.33 -26.41 19.20
C VAL A 442 30.78 -25.20 18.47
N THR A 443 31.15 -25.04 17.20
CA THR A 443 30.59 -23.98 16.34
C THR A 443 29.60 -24.59 15.36
N MET A 444 28.38 -24.05 15.28
CA MET A 444 27.38 -24.47 14.32
C MET A 444 27.48 -23.62 13.06
N ASN A 445 27.41 -24.26 11.90
CA ASN A 445 27.26 -23.55 10.64
C ASN A 445 25.81 -23.08 10.44
N PHE A 446 25.55 -22.31 9.36
CA PHE A 446 24.23 -21.77 9.09
C PHE A 446 23.15 -22.87 8.92
N SER A 447 23.46 -23.95 8.23
CA SER A 447 22.54 -25.08 8.01
C SER A 447 22.18 -25.78 9.34
N ALA A 448 23.15 -26.02 10.18
CA ALA A 448 22.91 -26.57 11.53
C ALA A 448 22.06 -25.63 12.38
N SER A 449 22.37 -24.35 12.36
CA SER A 449 21.57 -23.32 13.08
C SER A 449 20.13 -23.23 12.58
N LEU A 450 19.92 -23.29 11.26
CA LEU A 450 18.60 -23.27 10.64
C LEU A 450 17.73 -24.47 11.08
N ARG A 451 18.33 -25.64 11.26
CA ARG A 451 17.64 -26.88 11.67
C ARG A 451 17.44 -26.95 13.17
N ALA A 452 18.30 -26.30 13.93
CA ALA A 452 18.36 -26.36 15.38
C ALA A 452 17.44 -25.33 16.09
N ASP A 453 17.14 -24.21 15.44
CA ASP A 453 16.21 -23.19 15.95
C ASP A 453 14.76 -23.69 15.79
N VAL A 454 14.34 -24.51 16.73
CA VAL A 454 13.06 -25.24 16.68
C VAL A 454 11.88 -24.42 17.17
N ASP A 455 12.13 -23.35 17.92
CA ASP A 455 11.12 -22.39 18.38
C ASP A 455 11.06 -21.13 17.52
N PHE A 456 11.93 -21.04 16.49
CA PHE A 456 11.96 -19.97 15.51
C PHE A 456 12.14 -18.56 16.12
N ASN A 457 12.97 -18.44 17.16
CA ASN A 457 13.23 -17.17 17.82
C ASN A 457 14.58 -16.52 17.45
N ALA A 458 15.32 -17.09 16.50
CA ALA A 458 16.66 -16.71 16.05
C ALA A 458 17.77 -16.86 17.09
N ALA A 459 17.50 -17.42 18.25
CA ALA A 459 18.45 -17.55 19.34
C ALA A 459 18.63 -19.02 19.71
N LEU A 460 19.72 -19.63 19.27
CA LEU A 460 20.06 -20.98 19.71
C LEU A 460 20.42 -20.99 21.18
N ASN A 461 19.62 -21.70 21.96
CA ASN A 461 19.77 -21.78 23.40
C ASN A 461 19.21 -23.10 23.98
N VAL A 462 19.19 -23.21 25.31
CA VAL A 462 18.70 -24.41 26.00
C VAL A 462 17.20 -24.71 25.75
N ARG A 463 16.41 -23.76 25.29
CA ARG A 463 14.99 -24.02 24.96
C ARG A 463 14.86 -24.92 23.74
N ASP A 464 15.69 -24.70 22.71
CA ASP A 464 15.75 -25.54 21.52
C ASP A 464 16.16 -26.98 21.88
N ALA A 465 17.20 -27.11 22.68
CA ALA A 465 17.62 -28.40 23.20
C ALA A 465 16.52 -29.10 23.99
N THR A 466 15.82 -28.36 24.86
CA THR A 466 14.71 -28.87 25.67
C THR A 466 13.54 -29.31 24.80
N TRP A 467 13.22 -28.54 23.74
CA TRP A 467 12.15 -28.89 22.80
C TRP A 467 12.49 -30.25 22.11
N ILE A 468 13.72 -30.42 21.61
CA ILE A 468 14.17 -31.67 20.99
C ILE A 468 14.07 -32.82 21.98
N GLN A 469 14.51 -32.63 23.25
CA GLN A 469 14.39 -33.64 24.30
C GLN A 469 12.93 -34.06 24.52
N LYS A 470 12.02 -33.10 24.61
CA LYS A 470 10.57 -33.38 24.76
C LYS A 470 9.98 -34.08 23.55
N LYS A 471 10.40 -33.70 22.35
CA LYS A 471 9.94 -34.31 21.10
C LYS A 471 10.40 -35.76 21.01
N VAL A 472 11.65 -36.05 21.31
CA VAL A 472 12.22 -37.41 21.36
C VAL A 472 11.55 -38.28 22.43
N ALA A 473 11.17 -37.67 23.54
CA ALA A 473 10.42 -38.35 24.62
C ALA A 473 8.92 -38.52 24.32
N GLY A 474 8.41 -38.00 23.19
CA GLY A 474 7.00 -38.06 22.84
C GLY A 474 6.08 -37.18 23.70
N ILE A 475 6.65 -36.11 24.32
CA ILE A 475 5.91 -35.18 25.20
C ILE A 475 5.28 -34.04 24.39
N VAL A 476 5.86 -33.68 23.24
CA VAL A 476 5.40 -32.63 22.32
C VAL A 476 5.44 -33.11 20.86
#